data_91c1fc853c543dcf36e270ee0185c9da
#
_entry.id   91c1fc853c543dcf36e270ee0185c9da
#
_cell.length_a   1.000
_cell.length_b   1.000
_cell.length_c   1.000
_cell.angle_alpha   90.00
_cell.angle_beta   90.00
_cell.angle_gamma   90.00
#
_symmetry.space_group_name_H-M   'P 1'
#
loop_
_entity.id
_entity.type
_entity.pdbx_description
1 polymer ?
#
loop_
_entity_poly.entity_id
_entity_poly.type
_entity_poly.pdbx_seq_one_letter_code
_entity_poly.pdbx_strand_id
1 'polypeptide(L)' 'MEYLTNTEELMMKCIWNYGKEMPFLRMGEELKDKFHKEYKRTSIRTYLFRLEDKGYIKVEKRG' A
#
# COMPACT_ATOMS: atom_id res chain seq x y z
N MET A 1 11.51 2.60 16.84
CA MET A 1 10.26 2.99 16.15
C MET A 1 10.52 3.18 14.68
N GLU A 2 9.73 2.52 13.86
CA GLU A 2 9.88 2.60 12.42
C GLU A 2 9.07 3.77 11.87
N TYR A 3 9.68 4.56 11.01
CA TYR A 3 8.99 5.67 10.37
C TYR A 3 8.44 5.24 9.02
N LEU A 4 7.28 5.78 8.66
CA LEU A 4 6.74 5.60 7.33
C LEU A 4 7.33 6.65 6.40
N THR A 5 7.74 6.22 5.21
CA THR A 5 8.12 7.16 4.17
C THR A 5 6.85 7.81 3.60
N ASN A 6 7.01 8.88 2.83
CA ASN A 6 5.86 9.55 2.23
C ASN A 6 5.01 8.60 1.40
N THR A 7 5.65 7.75 0.61
CA THR A 7 4.93 6.76 -0.21
C THR A 7 4.19 5.76 0.66
N GLU A 8 4.83 5.29 1.72
CA GLU A 8 4.19 4.34 2.63
C GLU A 8 2.99 4.96 3.33
N GLU A 9 3.08 6.23 3.72
CA GLU A 9 1.95 6.94 4.31
C GLU A 9 0.78 7.04 3.35
N LEU A 10 1.06 7.34 2.08
CA LEU A 10 0.01 7.41 1.07
C LEU A 10 -0.69 6.07 0.92
N MET A 11 0.08 4.99 0.92
CA MET A 11 -0.48 3.64 0.84
C MET A 11 -1.33 3.31 2.05
N MET A 12 -0.88 3.68 3.25
CA MET A 12 -1.67 3.45 4.45
C MET A 12 -2.97 4.24 4.42
N LYS A 13 -2.94 5.48 3.94
CA LYS A 13 -4.15 6.28 3.80
C LYS A 13 -5.15 5.62 2.86
N CYS A 14 -4.67 5.05 1.76
CA CYS A 14 -5.52 4.31 0.85
C CYS A 14 -6.16 3.11 1.53
N ILE A 15 -5.37 2.35 2.29
CA ILE A 15 -5.86 1.16 2.99
C ILE A 15 -6.92 1.55 4.02
N TRP A 16 -6.64 2.58 4.82
CA TRP A 16 -7.59 3.04 5.84
C TRP A 16 -8.90 3.54 5.23
N ASN A 17 -8.81 4.27 4.12
CA ASN A 17 -9.99 4.79 3.44
C ASN A 17 -10.82 3.69 2.78
N TYR A 18 -10.17 2.62 2.37
CA TYR A 18 -10.89 1.50 1.76
C TYR A 18 -11.80 0.79 2.76
N GLY A 19 -11.39 0.74 4.02
CA GLY A 19 -12.23 0.24 5.11
C GLY A 19 -12.40 -1.27 5.21
N LYS A 20 -11.73 -2.02 4.35
CA LYS A 20 -11.77 -3.49 4.35
C LYS A 20 -10.51 -4.00 3.65
N GLU A 21 -10.41 -5.31 3.47
CA GLU A 21 -9.30 -5.90 2.74
C GLU A 21 -9.16 -5.27 1.37
N MET A 22 -8.01 -4.65 1.11
CA MET A 22 -7.77 -3.98 -0.15
C MET A 22 -7.06 -4.91 -1.13
N PRO A 23 -7.66 -5.18 -2.30
CA PRO A 23 -6.98 -5.97 -3.31
C PRO A 23 -5.72 -5.27 -3.81
N PHE A 24 -4.68 -6.04 -4.09
CA PHE A 24 -3.41 -5.51 -4.57
C PHE A 24 -3.58 -4.61 -5.81
N LEU A 25 -4.43 -5.03 -6.73
CA LEU A 25 -4.64 -4.28 -7.96
C LEU A 25 -5.32 -2.94 -7.74
N ARG A 26 -6.12 -2.82 -6.68
CA ARG A 26 -6.80 -1.57 -6.36
C ARG A 26 -5.86 -0.52 -5.80
N MET A 27 -4.76 -0.93 -5.21
CA MET A 27 -3.80 0.00 -4.63
C MET A 27 -3.28 0.99 -5.67
N GLY A 28 -2.87 0.49 -6.84
CA GLY A 28 -2.38 1.35 -7.91
C GLY A 28 -3.44 2.33 -8.40
N GLU A 29 -4.68 1.86 -8.55
CA GLU A 29 -5.77 2.72 -8.98
C GLU A 29 -6.07 3.81 -7.94
N GLU A 30 -6.10 3.44 -6.67
CA GLU A 30 -6.38 4.40 -5.60
C GLU A 30 -5.28 5.46 -5.50
N LEU A 31 -4.04 5.07 -5.63
CA LEU A 31 -2.92 6.02 -5.60
C LEU A 31 -3.03 7.01 -6.76
N LYS A 32 -3.38 6.52 -7.94
CA LYS A 32 -3.54 7.36 -9.11
C LYS A 32 -4.73 8.30 -8.98
N ASP A 33 -5.88 7.78 -8.56
CA ASP A 33 -7.11 8.54 -8.45
C ASP A 33 -7.07 9.60 -7.35
N LYS A 34 -6.59 9.22 -6.18
CA LYS A 34 -6.65 10.10 -5.00
C LYS A 34 -5.44 11.01 -4.86
N PHE A 35 -4.27 10.53 -5.25
CA PHE A 35 -3.04 11.27 -5.03
C PHE A 35 -2.30 11.61 -6.31
N HIS A 36 -2.83 11.20 -7.46
CA HIS A 36 -2.21 11.42 -8.77
C HIS A 36 -0.78 10.86 -8.84
N LYS A 37 -0.58 9.73 -8.17
CA LYS A 37 0.72 9.06 -8.14
C LYS A 37 0.66 7.76 -8.90
N GLU A 38 1.55 7.62 -9.85
CA GLU A 38 1.65 6.44 -10.68
C GLU A 38 2.86 5.62 -10.26
N TYR A 39 2.62 4.40 -9.80
CA TYR A 39 3.67 3.50 -9.37
C TYR A 39 3.58 2.19 -10.16
N LYS A 40 4.74 1.60 -10.42
CA LYS A 40 4.80 0.29 -11.04
C LYS A 40 4.31 -0.75 -10.05
N ARG A 41 3.74 -1.84 -10.58
CA ARG A 41 3.24 -2.93 -9.74
C ARG A 41 4.33 -3.48 -8.81
N THR A 42 5.55 -3.63 -9.33
CA THR A 42 6.68 -4.11 -8.54
C THR A 42 7.02 -3.15 -7.39
N SER A 43 6.94 -1.86 -7.64
CA SER A 43 7.18 -0.86 -6.60
C SER A 43 6.12 -0.94 -5.50
N ILE A 44 4.86 -1.03 -5.90
CA ILE A 44 3.75 -1.15 -4.93
C ILE A 44 3.95 -2.39 -4.06
N ARG A 45 4.30 -3.51 -4.69
CA ARG A 45 4.54 -4.75 -3.97
C ARG A 45 5.66 -4.60 -2.95
N THR A 46 6.75 -3.97 -3.34
CA THR A 46 7.89 -3.75 -2.45
C THR A 46 7.48 -2.92 -1.25
N TYR A 47 6.76 -1.84 -1.46
CA TYR A 47 6.29 -0.99 -0.37
C TYR A 47 5.32 -1.73 0.57
N LEU A 48 4.43 -2.52 0.01
CA LEU A 48 3.50 -3.30 0.83
C LEU A 48 4.23 -4.31 1.69
N PHE A 49 5.25 -4.98 1.15
CA PHE A 49 6.05 -5.91 1.94
C PHE A 49 6.82 -5.19 3.05
N ARG A 50 7.28 -3.98 2.79
CA ARG A 50 7.94 -3.18 3.83
C ARG A 50 6.98 -2.82 4.94
N LEU A 51 5.75 -2.45 4.59
CA LEU A 51 4.72 -2.15 5.58
C LEU A 51 4.38 -3.37 6.43
N GLU A 52 4.31 -4.52 5.80
CA GLU A 52 4.07 -5.77 6.52
C GLU A 52 5.22 -6.07 7.47
N ASP A 53 6.44 -5.88 7.01
CA ASP A 53 7.64 -6.14 7.79
C ASP A 53 7.71 -5.21 9.01
N LYS A 54 7.22 -3.99 8.87
CA LYS A 54 7.15 -3.03 9.97
C LYS A 54 5.96 -3.28 10.91
N GLY A 55 5.07 -4.20 10.55
CA GLY A 55 3.95 -4.57 11.39
C GLY A 55 2.70 -3.73 11.20
N TYR A 56 2.62 -2.90 10.15
CA TYR A 56 1.45 -2.06 9.92
C TYR A 56 0.32 -2.79 9.21
N ILE A 57 0.64 -3.76 8.36
CA ILE A 57 -0.35 -4.49 7.58
C ILE A 57 0.03 -5.96 7.50
N LYS A 58 -0.90 -6.75 7.01
CA LYS A 58 -0.66 -8.15 6.73
C LYS A 58 -0.99 -8.41 5.27
N VAL A 59 -0.03 -8.92 4.52
CA VAL A 59 -0.22 -9.23 3.10
C VAL A 59 -0.56 -10.69 2.95
N GLU A 60 -1.71 -10.97 2.34
CA GLU A 60 -2.09 -12.34 2.04
C GLU A 60 -1.34 -12.80 0.80
N LYS A 61 -0.65 -13.91 0.97
CA LYS A 61 0.04 -14.55 -0.15
C LYS A 61 -0.83 -15.67 -0.67
N ARG A 62 -1.31 -15.50 -1.88
CA ARG A 62 -1.99 -16.57 -2.57
C ARG A 62 -0.96 -17.23 -3.47
N GLY A 63 -0.65 -18.44 -3.13
CA GLY A 63 0.31 -19.24 -3.86
C GLY A 63 -0.19 -19.62 -5.23
#